data_a43e1e5684935f411be1096b2ff75631
#
_entry.id   a43e1e5684935f411be1096b2ff75631
#
_cell.length_a   1.000
_cell.length_b   1.000
_cell.length_c   1.000
_cell.angle_alpha   90.00
_cell.angle_beta   90.00
_cell.angle_gamma   90.00
#
_symmetry.space_group_name_H-M   'P 1'
#
loop_
_entity.id
_entity.type
_entity.pdbx_description
1 polymer ?
#
loop_
_entity_poly.entity_id
_entity_poly.type
_entity_poly.pdbx_seq_one_letter_code
_entity_poly.pdbx_strand_id
1 'polypeptide(L)'
;MPIRVAINGFGRIGRNVLRAVHKSGDSEIEIVALNDLTDNDMLGHLLKYDSVHGAFPGEVNVTAAGLDVEGRSIKGFSERDPANLPWGDLGVDVVVESTGFFRARDQAAKHLDAGARKVIISAPGKNEDITIVLGVNQEKYDPAEHHVISNASCTTNCLAPVVKVLREEFGFRR
;
A
#
# COMPACT_ATOMS: atom_id res chain seq x y z
N MET A 1 -10.76 11.39 -12.50
CA MET A 1 -11.23 10.15 -11.82
C MET A 1 -10.20 9.84 -10.74
N PRO A 2 -10.59 9.44 -9.53
CA PRO A 2 -9.65 9.07 -8.49
C PRO A 2 -8.79 7.87 -8.89
N ILE A 3 -7.58 7.81 -8.34
CA ILE A 3 -6.69 6.64 -8.45
C ILE A 3 -7.29 5.53 -7.60
N ARG A 4 -7.60 4.40 -8.22
CA ARG A 4 -8.22 3.25 -7.56
C ARG A 4 -7.14 2.36 -6.97
N VAL A 5 -7.17 2.21 -5.66
CA VAL A 5 -6.14 1.51 -4.89
C VAL A 5 -6.72 0.25 -4.25
N ALA A 6 -6.00 -0.86 -4.39
CA ALA A 6 -6.25 -2.07 -3.63
C ALA A 6 -5.12 -2.30 -2.61
N ILE A 7 -5.45 -2.95 -1.49
CA ILE A 7 -4.48 -3.29 -0.44
C ILE A 7 -4.39 -4.81 -0.35
N ASN A 8 -3.22 -5.37 -0.61
CA ASN A 8 -2.92 -6.78 -0.36
C ASN A 8 -2.18 -6.94 0.96
N GLY A 9 -2.81 -7.60 1.92
CA GLY A 9 -2.37 -7.66 3.31
C GLY A 9 -2.94 -6.51 4.15
N PHE A 10 -4.04 -6.79 4.86
CA PHE A 10 -4.70 -5.80 5.71
C PHE A 10 -4.25 -5.92 7.17
N GLY A 11 -2.95 -6.19 7.35
CA GLY A 11 -2.25 -6.13 8.62
C GLY A 11 -2.08 -4.69 9.13
N ARG A 12 -1.14 -4.46 10.03
CA ARG A 12 -0.92 -3.11 10.59
C ARG A 12 -0.63 -2.06 9.52
N ILE A 13 0.22 -2.38 8.52
CA ILE A 13 0.61 -1.43 7.48
C ILE A 13 -0.58 -1.15 6.55
N GLY A 14 -1.25 -2.17 6.02
CA GLY A 14 -2.39 -1.98 5.13
C GLY A 14 -3.52 -1.17 5.78
N ARG A 15 -3.84 -1.45 7.05
CA ARG A 15 -4.83 -0.66 7.80
C ARG A 15 -4.40 0.80 8.00
N ASN A 16 -3.12 1.04 8.26
CA ASN A 16 -2.61 2.41 8.41
C ASN A 16 -2.59 3.18 7.08
N VAL A 17 -2.40 2.51 5.94
CA VAL A 17 -2.58 3.14 4.62
C VAL A 17 -4.03 3.63 4.47
N LEU A 18 -5.02 2.78 4.75
CA LEU A 18 -6.43 3.19 4.69
C LEU A 18 -6.72 4.35 5.66
N ARG A 19 -6.24 4.26 6.89
CA ARG A 19 -6.38 5.34 7.88
C ARG A 19 -5.73 6.66 7.43
N ALA A 20 -4.57 6.58 6.79
CA ALA A 20 -3.87 7.76 6.26
C ALA A 20 -4.65 8.41 5.11
N VAL A 21 -5.16 7.62 4.16
CA VAL A 21 -6.02 8.10 3.07
C VAL A 21 -7.29 8.74 3.63
N HIS A 22 -7.96 8.10 4.58
CA HIS A 22 -9.15 8.66 5.23
C HIS A 22 -8.82 10.00 5.93
N LYS A 23 -7.72 10.05 6.71
CA LYS A 23 -7.30 11.24 7.45
C LYS A 23 -6.90 12.40 6.54
N SER A 24 -6.30 12.12 5.38
CA SER A 24 -5.88 13.17 4.44
C SER A 24 -7.08 13.88 3.81
N GLY A 25 -8.23 13.23 3.73
CA GLY A 25 -9.40 13.75 3.01
C GLY A 25 -9.17 13.88 1.50
N ASP A 26 -8.11 13.25 0.98
CA ASP A 26 -7.76 13.31 -0.44
C ASP A 26 -8.78 12.57 -1.29
N SER A 27 -9.49 13.32 -2.12
CA SER A 27 -10.49 12.78 -3.04
C SER A 27 -9.90 12.16 -4.31
N GLU A 28 -8.59 12.31 -4.53
CA GLU A 28 -7.90 11.73 -5.67
C GLU A 28 -7.51 10.26 -5.45
N ILE A 29 -7.63 9.75 -4.22
CA ILE A 29 -7.34 8.35 -3.87
C ILE A 29 -8.60 7.65 -3.37
N GLU A 30 -8.93 6.51 -3.97
CA GLU A 30 -10.06 5.67 -3.57
C GLU A 30 -9.58 4.25 -3.25
N ILE A 31 -9.74 3.80 -2.00
CA ILE A 31 -9.52 2.40 -1.64
C ILE A 31 -10.75 1.60 -2.05
N VAL A 32 -10.59 0.71 -3.02
CA VAL A 32 -11.72 -0.04 -3.62
C VAL A 32 -11.76 -1.50 -3.22
N ALA A 33 -10.62 -2.05 -2.79
CA ALA A 33 -10.55 -3.45 -2.42
C ALA A 33 -9.44 -3.71 -1.39
N LEU A 34 -9.60 -4.80 -0.65
CA LEU A 34 -8.58 -5.36 0.22
C LEU A 34 -8.55 -6.88 0.07
N ASN A 35 -7.39 -7.48 0.26
CA ASN A 35 -7.20 -8.92 0.31
C ASN A 35 -6.43 -9.29 1.58
N ASP A 36 -7.00 -10.20 2.37
CA ASP A 36 -6.35 -10.78 3.54
C ASP A 36 -6.95 -12.16 3.80
N LEU A 37 -6.18 -13.05 4.42
CA LEU A 37 -6.66 -14.40 4.73
C LEU A 37 -7.53 -14.46 5.99
N THR A 38 -7.60 -13.36 6.72
CA THR A 38 -8.46 -13.17 7.89
C THR A 38 -9.88 -12.80 7.44
N ASP A 39 -10.88 -13.17 8.22
CA ASP A 39 -12.29 -12.86 7.94
C ASP A 39 -12.59 -11.36 8.06
N ASN A 40 -13.65 -10.91 7.38
CA ASN A 40 -14.05 -9.51 7.32
C ASN A 40 -14.42 -8.93 8.70
N ASP A 41 -15.00 -9.74 9.60
CA ASP A 41 -15.38 -9.30 10.94
C ASP A 41 -14.15 -8.89 11.75
N MET A 42 -13.11 -9.73 11.72
CA MET A 42 -11.85 -9.43 12.37
C MET A 42 -11.15 -8.23 11.71
N LEU A 43 -11.15 -8.14 10.38
CA LEU A 43 -10.54 -7.01 9.67
C LEU A 43 -11.25 -5.69 9.99
N GLY A 44 -12.57 -5.68 10.04
CA GLY A 44 -13.37 -4.53 10.45
C GLY A 44 -13.09 -4.13 11.90
N HIS A 45 -13.03 -5.11 12.81
CA HIS A 45 -12.69 -4.86 14.21
C HIS A 45 -11.29 -4.24 14.36
N LEU A 46 -10.29 -4.81 13.71
CA LEU A 46 -8.91 -4.32 13.75
C LEU A 46 -8.73 -2.96 13.07
N LEU A 47 -9.55 -2.62 12.07
CA LEU A 47 -9.57 -1.27 11.50
C LEU A 47 -10.16 -0.28 12.48
N LYS A 48 -11.27 -0.66 13.14
CA LYS A 48 -12.00 0.20 14.06
C LYS A 48 -11.20 0.52 15.32
N TYR A 49 -10.48 -0.46 15.86
CA TYR A 49 -9.74 -0.32 17.11
C TYR A 49 -8.24 -0.54 16.90
N ASP A 50 -7.45 0.49 17.14
CA ASP A 50 -5.99 0.42 17.08
C ASP A 50 -5.37 0.85 18.40
N SER A 51 -4.46 0.05 18.95
CA SER A 51 -3.84 0.32 20.25
C SER A 51 -2.88 1.52 20.26
N VAL A 52 -2.41 1.94 19.08
CA VAL A 52 -1.49 3.09 18.94
C VAL A 52 -2.23 4.32 18.44
N HIS A 53 -3.07 4.16 17.42
CA HIS A 53 -3.77 5.27 16.77
C HIS A 53 -5.18 5.51 17.29
N GLY A 54 -5.64 4.69 18.25
CA GLY A 54 -6.97 4.80 18.85
C GLY A 54 -8.10 4.33 17.91
N ALA A 55 -9.32 4.66 18.28
CA ALA A 55 -10.50 4.33 17.47
C ALA A 55 -10.43 5.01 16.10
N PHE A 56 -10.95 4.32 15.05
CA PHE A 56 -11.12 4.92 13.74
C PHE A 56 -12.13 6.08 13.85
N PRO A 57 -11.83 7.26 13.29
CA PRO A 57 -12.65 8.46 13.52
C PRO A 57 -13.98 8.45 12.74
N GLY A 58 -14.23 7.45 11.92
CA GLY A 58 -15.41 7.31 11.09
C GLY A 58 -16.16 6.01 11.33
N GLU A 59 -17.25 5.82 10.59
CA GLU A 59 -18.05 4.62 10.64
C GLU A 59 -17.39 3.47 9.87
N VAL A 60 -17.32 2.29 10.48
CA VAL A 60 -16.81 1.06 9.86
C VAL A 60 -17.85 -0.04 10.05
N ASN A 61 -18.44 -0.49 8.95
CA ASN A 61 -19.40 -1.57 8.93
C ASN A 61 -18.83 -2.78 8.20
N VAL A 62 -19.09 -3.97 8.71
CA VAL A 62 -18.75 -5.22 8.02
C VAL A 62 -19.92 -5.64 7.16
N THR A 63 -19.62 -6.05 5.93
CA THR A 63 -20.59 -6.56 4.98
C THR A 63 -20.18 -7.95 4.49
N ALA A 64 -21.10 -8.68 3.89
CA ALA A 64 -20.77 -9.97 3.27
C ALA A 64 -19.72 -9.85 2.15
N ALA A 65 -19.63 -8.68 1.51
CA ALA A 65 -18.71 -8.44 0.39
C ALA A 65 -17.39 -7.78 0.81
N GLY A 66 -17.20 -7.43 2.09
CA GLY A 66 -16.02 -6.74 2.57
C GLY A 66 -16.32 -5.74 3.69
N LEU A 67 -15.83 -4.52 3.57
CA LEU A 67 -16.05 -3.44 4.52
C LEU A 67 -16.80 -2.28 3.87
N ASP A 68 -17.63 -1.59 4.65
CA ASP A 68 -18.11 -0.26 4.31
C ASP A 68 -17.47 0.74 5.27
N VAL A 69 -16.82 1.74 4.73
CA VAL A 69 -16.13 2.78 5.52
C VAL A 69 -16.68 4.14 5.09
N GLU A 70 -17.41 4.80 5.97
CA GLU A 70 -18.05 6.10 5.69
C GLU A 70 -18.95 6.06 4.43
N GLY A 71 -19.72 4.98 4.23
CA GLY A 71 -20.58 4.79 3.07
C GLY A 71 -19.85 4.42 1.78
N ARG A 72 -18.54 4.17 1.85
CA ARG A 72 -17.74 3.69 0.72
C ARG A 72 -17.53 2.19 0.84
N SER A 73 -18.03 1.44 -0.12
CA SER A 73 -17.88 -0.02 -0.15
C SER A 73 -16.48 -0.43 -0.61
N ILE A 74 -15.78 -1.19 0.22
CA ILE A 74 -14.46 -1.76 -0.05
C ILE A 74 -14.64 -3.28 -0.17
N LYS A 75 -14.36 -3.84 -1.34
CA LYS A 75 -14.49 -5.29 -1.56
C LYS A 75 -13.40 -6.06 -0.82
N GLY A 76 -13.80 -7.12 -0.11
CA GLY A 76 -12.91 -8.02 0.61
C GLY A 76 -12.67 -9.30 -0.17
N PHE A 77 -11.41 -9.73 -0.23
CA PHE A 77 -10.99 -11.00 -0.83
C PHE A 77 -10.15 -11.79 0.17
N SER A 78 -10.10 -13.11 0.00
CA SER A 78 -9.28 -14.03 0.80
C SER A 78 -8.51 -14.98 -0.11
N GLU A 79 -7.66 -14.38 -0.99
CA GLU A 79 -6.91 -15.11 -2.01
C GLU A 79 -5.41 -15.16 -1.63
N ARG A 80 -4.83 -16.35 -1.75
CA ARG A 80 -3.41 -16.57 -1.44
C ARG A 80 -2.49 -16.17 -2.58
N ASP A 81 -2.89 -16.47 -3.82
CA ASP A 81 -2.08 -16.11 -5.00
C ASP A 81 -2.57 -14.79 -5.60
N PRO A 82 -1.75 -13.75 -5.57
CA PRO A 82 -2.13 -12.44 -6.11
C PRO A 82 -2.58 -12.46 -7.58
N ALA A 83 -2.13 -13.43 -8.36
CA ALA A 83 -2.52 -13.57 -9.77
C ALA A 83 -4.02 -13.85 -9.98
N ASN A 84 -4.68 -14.41 -8.96
CA ASN A 84 -6.11 -14.76 -9.02
C ASN A 84 -7.04 -13.61 -8.57
N LEU A 85 -6.47 -12.47 -8.15
CA LEU A 85 -7.24 -11.34 -7.68
C LEU A 85 -7.84 -10.55 -8.86
N PRO A 86 -9.09 -10.08 -8.80
CA PRO A 86 -9.77 -9.47 -9.94
C PRO A 86 -9.46 -7.96 -10.07
N TRP A 87 -8.18 -7.59 -10.06
CA TRP A 87 -7.77 -6.18 -10.10
C TRP A 87 -8.19 -5.49 -11.40
N GLY A 88 -8.10 -6.20 -12.53
CA GLY A 88 -8.54 -5.69 -13.83
C GLY A 88 -10.04 -5.37 -13.86
N ASP A 89 -10.87 -6.29 -13.36
CA ASP A 89 -12.33 -6.11 -13.33
C ASP A 89 -12.77 -4.96 -12.41
N LEU A 90 -11.95 -4.69 -11.37
CA LEU A 90 -12.17 -3.60 -10.44
C LEU A 90 -11.56 -2.28 -10.91
N GLY A 91 -10.84 -2.28 -12.03
CA GLY A 91 -10.14 -1.10 -12.52
C GLY A 91 -9.12 -0.55 -11.53
N VAL A 92 -8.39 -1.44 -10.85
CA VAL A 92 -7.35 -1.05 -9.88
C VAL A 92 -6.15 -0.46 -10.61
N ASP A 93 -5.79 0.77 -10.26
CA ASP A 93 -4.61 1.42 -10.78
C ASP A 93 -3.35 1.01 -10.00
N VAL A 94 -3.44 0.98 -8.66
CA VAL A 94 -2.31 0.73 -7.78
C VAL A 94 -2.65 -0.33 -6.74
N VAL A 95 -1.78 -1.31 -6.56
CA VAL A 95 -1.83 -2.23 -5.42
C VAL A 95 -0.78 -1.85 -4.40
N VAL A 96 -1.19 -1.69 -3.15
CA VAL A 96 -0.26 -1.62 -2.01
C VAL A 96 -0.04 -3.05 -1.50
N GLU A 97 1.14 -3.59 -1.78
CA GLU A 97 1.57 -4.89 -1.29
C GLU A 97 2.14 -4.76 0.13
N SER A 98 1.38 -5.20 1.12
CA SER A 98 1.71 -5.07 2.54
C SER A 98 1.62 -6.37 3.34
N THR A 99 1.64 -7.53 2.64
CA THR A 99 1.70 -8.86 3.30
C THR A 99 3.07 -9.16 3.89
N GLY A 100 4.13 -8.58 3.32
CA GLY A 100 5.52 -8.91 3.64
C GLY A 100 6.06 -10.16 2.95
N PHE A 101 5.22 -10.88 2.19
CA PHE A 101 5.62 -12.11 1.49
C PHE A 101 6.09 -11.86 0.05
N PHE A 102 5.40 -11.02 -0.70
CA PHE A 102 5.65 -10.77 -2.12
C PHE A 102 6.57 -9.57 -2.31
N ARG A 103 7.83 -9.69 -1.83
CA ARG A 103 8.82 -8.60 -1.87
C ARG A 103 9.74 -8.64 -3.08
N ALA A 104 9.87 -9.78 -3.73
CA ALA A 104 10.63 -9.88 -4.98
C ALA A 104 9.78 -9.37 -6.15
N ARG A 105 10.45 -8.74 -7.14
CA ARG A 105 9.78 -8.17 -8.32
C ARG A 105 8.87 -9.16 -9.02
N ASP A 106 9.34 -10.36 -9.26
CA ASP A 106 8.60 -11.44 -9.94
C ASP A 106 7.35 -11.86 -9.15
N GLN A 107 7.44 -11.85 -7.82
CA GLN A 107 6.32 -12.15 -6.95
C GLN A 107 5.28 -11.01 -6.92
N ALA A 108 5.75 -9.77 -6.77
CA ALA A 108 4.87 -8.60 -6.75
C ALA A 108 4.24 -8.33 -8.13
N ALA A 109 4.93 -8.68 -9.23
CA ALA A 109 4.42 -8.53 -10.59
C ALA A 109 3.16 -9.37 -10.86
N LYS A 110 2.86 -10.39 -10.07
CA LYS A 110 1.60 -11.12 -10.14
C LYS A 110 0.36 -10.22 -10.01
N HIS A 111 0.48 -9.11 -9.30
CA HIS A 111 -0.59 -8.12 -9.24
C HIS A 111 -0.78 -7.39 -10.58
N LEU A 112 0.30 -7.20 -11.36
CA LEU A 112 0.22 -6.65 -12.72
C LEU A 112 -0.47 -7.65 -13.65
N ASP A 113 -0.14 -8.95 -13.52
CA ASP A 113 -0.79 -10.03 -14.28
C ASP A 113 -2.30 -10.10 -13.95
N ALA A 114 -2.67 -9.78 -12.72
CA ALA A 114 -4.06 -9.67 -12.26
C ALA A 114 -4.78 -8.39 -12.73
N GLY A 115 -4.10 -7.51 -13.44
CA GLY A 115 -4.67 -6.33 -14.10
C GLY A 115 -4.44 -4.99 -13.40
N ALA A 116 -3.66 -4.94 -12.33
CA ALA A 116 -3.22 -3.66 -11.75
C ALA A 116 -2.17 -2.98 -12.64
N ARG A 117 -2.09 -1.65 -12.62
CA ARG A 117 -1.11 -0.91 -13.42
C ARG A 117 0.24 -0.76 -12.71
N LYS A 118 0.20 -0.62 -11.39
CA LYS A 118 1.38 -0.42 -10.53
C LYS A 118 1.26 -1.20 -9.24
N VAL A 119 2.42 -1.56 -8.67
CA VAL A 119 2.51 -2.19 -7.36
C VAL A 119 3.49 -1.41 -6.50
N ILE A 120 3.07 -1.05 -5.29
CA ILE A 120 3.91 -0.44 -4.27
C ILE A 120 4.14 -1.44 -3.16
N ILE A 121 5.38 -1.92 -3.03
CA ILE A 121 5.78 -2.83 -1.95
C ILE A 121 6.09 -1.97 -0.71
N SER A 122 5.37 -2.18 0.38
CA SER A 122 5.53 -1.45 1.65
C SER A 122 6.73 -1.91 2.50
N ALA A 123 7.72 -2.52 1.88
CA ALA A 123 8.91 -3.09 2.50
C ALA A 123 10.08 -3.03 1.52
N PRO A 124 11.33 -3.32 1.97
CA PRO A 124 12.45 -3.45 1.04
C PRO A 124 12.16 -4.50 -0.03
N GLY A 125 12.18 -4.07 -1.29
CA GLY A 125 12.02 -4.93 -2.45
C GLY A 125 13.29 -5.73 -2.75
N LYS A 126 13.16 -6.65 -3.70
CA LYS A 126 14.28 -7.37 -4.30
C LYS A 126 14.11 -7.36 -5.81
N ASN A 127 15.07 -6.78 -6.52
CA ASN A 127 15.06 -6.62 -7.99
C ASN A 127 13.83 -5.85 -8.51
N GLU A 128 13.24 -5.00 -7.67
CA GLU A 128 12.18 -4.07 -8.07
C GLU A 128 12.68 -3.05 -9.09
N ASP A 129 11.75 -2.39 -9.80
CA ASP A 129 12.11 -1.42 -10.84
C ASP A 129 12.77 -0.18 -10.21
N ILE A 130 12.29 0.25 -9.05
CA ILE A 130 12.86 1.37 -8.28
C ILE A 130 12.52 1.27 -6.79
N THR A 131 13.46 1.66 -5.94
CA THR A 131 13.20 1.98 -4.53
C THR A 131 13.13 3.49 -4.36
N ILE A 132 12.04 3.98 -3.75
CA ILE A 132 11.80 5.40 -3.51
C ILE A 132 11.76 5.70 -2.02
N VAL A 133 12.47 6.77 -1.63
CA VAL A 133 12.34 7.44 -0.34
C VAL A 133 11.95 8.89 -0.62
N LEU A 134 10.77 9.29 -0.16
CA LEU A 134 10.26 10.65 -0.35
C LEU A 134 11.20 11.69 0.28
N GLY A 135 11.43 12.79 -0.42
CA GLY A 135 12.41 13.82 -0.05
C GLY A 135 13.85 13.48 -0.43
N VAL A 136 14.13 12.26 -0.92
CA VAL A 136 15.49 11.80 -1.28
C VAL A 136 15.65 11.60 -2.78
N ASN A 137 14.77 10.82 -3.40
CA ASN A 137 14.96 10.41 -4.81
C ASN A 137 13.65 10.21 -5.61
N GLN A 138 12.53 10.76 -5.17
CA GLN A 138 11.24 10.61 -5.87
C GLN A 138 11.26 11.19 -7.30
N GLU A 139 12.17 12.12 -7.58
CA GLU A 139 12.36 12.70 -8.91
C GLU A 139 12.90 11.70 -9.94
N LYS A 140 13.40 10.54 -9.49
CA LYS A 140 13.86 9.45 -10.36
C LYS A 140 12.74 8.53 -10.83
N TYR A 141 11.51 8.74 -10.34
CA TYR A 141 10.39 7.93 -10.74
C TYR A 141 9.99 8.24 -12.18
N ASP A 142 9.98 7.19 -13.01
CA ASP A 142 9.47 7.25 -14.37
C ASP A 142 8.20 6.37 -14.46
N PRO A 143 7.02 6.97 -14.69
CA PRO A 143 5.78 6.20 -14.77
C PRO A 143 5.70 5.24 -15.96
N ALA A 144 6.52 5.42 -17.00
CA ALA A 144 6.55 4.52 -18.15
C ALA A 144 7.37 3.26 -17.88
N GLU A 145 8.42 3.36 -17.07
CA GLU A 145 9.38 2.27 -16.82
C GLU A 145 9.16 1.56 -15.48
N HIS A 146 8.72 2.28 -14.44
CA HIS A 146 8.65 1.74 -13.09
C HIS A 146 7.23 1.27 -12.74
N HIS A 147 7.04 -0.04 -12.72
CA HIS A 147 5.75 -0.68 -12.41
C HIS A 147 5.73 -1.36 -11.04
N VAL A 148 6.86 -1.87 -10.57
CA VAL A 148 7.02 -2.46 -9.24
C VAL A 148 7.96 -1.58 -8.43
N ILE A 149 7.40 -0.86 -7.47
CA ILE A 149 8.06 0.18 -6.70
C ILE A 149 8.21 -0.29 -5.26
N SER A 150 9.39 -0.16 -4.68
CA SER A 150 9.58 -0.36 -3.24
C SER A 150 9.55 0.98 -2.50
N ASN A 151 8.80 1.05 -1.41
CA ASN A 151 8.85 2.18 -0.48
C ASN A 151 9.98 2.05 0.55
N ALA A 152 10.99 1.23 0.28
CA ALA A 152 12.12 0.95 1.16
C ALA A 152 11.69 0.38 2.53
N SER A 153 12.55 0.47 3.54
CA SER A 153 12.26 0.08 4.92
C SER A 153 11.94 1.29 5.80
N CYS A 154 11.32 1.06 6.95
CA CYS A 154 11.13 2.10 7.97
C CYS A 154 12.47 2.71 8.40
N THR A 155 13.52 1.90 8.53
CA THR A 155 14.86 2.37 8.87
C THR A 155 15.51 3.18 7.75
N THR A 156 15.31 2.79 6.49
CA THR A 156 15.78 3.56 5.34
C THR A 156 15.07 4.91 5.22
N ASN A 157 13.75 4.93 5.42
CA ASN A 157 12.98 6.17 5.41
C ASN A 157 13.36 7.12 6.55
N CYS A 158 13.82 6.59 7.68
CA CYS A 158 14.38 7.39 8.77
C CYS A 158 15.77 7.94 8.41
N LEU A 159 16.67 7.09 7.96
CA LEU A 159 18.10 7.43 7.81
C LEU A 159 18.40 8.22 6.54
N ALA A 160 17.82 7.86 5.40
CA ALA A 160 18.20 8.43 4.11
C ALA A 160 17.99 9.94 3.99
N PRO A 161 16.90 10.55 4.50
CA PRO A 161 16.75 12.00 4.50
C PRO A 161 17.83 12.70 5.35
N VAL A 162 18.17 12.16 6.51
CA VAL A 162 19.22 12.71 7.38
C VAL A 162 20.59 12.66 6.67
N VAL A 163 20.89 11.50 6.08
CA VAL A 163 22.14 11.31 5.33
C VAL A 163 22.21 12.26 4.12
N LYS A 164 21.08 12.50 3.44
CA LYS A 164 21.03 13.45 2.32
C LYS A 164 21.45 14.85 2.77
N VAL A 165 20.84 15.37 3.83
CA VAL A 165 21.17 16.70 4.37
C VAL A 165 22.64 16.77 4.80
N LEU A 166 23.12 15.80 5.55
CA LEU A 166 24.53 15.77 5.97
C LEU A 166 25.49 15.75 4.78
N ARG A 167 25.15 15.01 3.73
CA ARG A 167 25.96 14.94 2.52
C ARG A 167 25.99 16.29 1.78
N GLU A 168 24.87 16.93 1.67
CA GLU A 168 24.74 18.21 0.95
C GLU A 168 25.49 19.34 1.68
N GLU A 169 25.43 19.38 3.01
CA GLU A 169 26.00 20.45 3.81
C GLU A 169 27.48 20.22 4.16
N PHE A 170 27.89 19.00 4.44
CA PHE A 170 29.23 18.70 4.98
C PHE A 170 30.06 17.80 4.07
N GLY A 171 29.44 17.16 3.09
CA GLY A 171 30.06 16.12 2.29
C GLY A 171 30.31 14.81 3.07
N PHE A 172 30.63 13.74 2.36
CA PHE A 172 31.09 12.49 2.96
C PHE A 172 32.57 12.26 2.57
N ARG A 173 33.36 12.05 3.60
CA ARG A 173 34.60 11.31 3.44
C ARG A 173 34.29 9.89 3.93
N ARG A 174 34.94 8.88 3.32
CA ARG A 174 34.72 7.46 3.65
C ARG A 174 34.39 7.18 5.11
#